data_bd212d138802ff312cf4267773b762ec
#
_entry.id   bd212d138802ff312cf4267773b762ec
#
_cell.length_a   1.000
_cell.length_b   1.000
_cell.length_c   1.000
_cell.angle_alpha   90.00
_cell.angle_beta   90.00
_cell.angle_gamma   90.00
#
_symmetry.space_group_name_H-M   'P 1'
#
loop_
_entity.id
_entity.type
_entity.pdbx_description
1 polymer ?
#
loop_
_entity_poly.entity_id
_entity_poly.type
_entity_poly.pdbx_seq_one_letter_code
_entity_poly.pdbx_strand_id
1 'polypeptide(L)'
;VLFGEQLKLRGGQLKPLRLTLEKNMPIGSGLGSSACSIVAALVALNQFHDEPFSKMELLEMMGELEGRISGSIHYDNVAPCYLGGVQFMVQSLGNICQKLPFFDNWYWVLAYPGIEVSTAEARAILPKSYTRQDVIAHGRHLGGFVHACHTHQENLAAIMMKDVIAEPYRESLLPNYAEVKQATRDLGALATGISGSGPTIFSIAPDLHIA
;
A
#
# COMPACT_ATOMS: atom_id res chain seq x y z
N VAL A 1 5.26 -6.24 -22.87
CA VAL A 1 6.63 -6.73 -23.03
C VAL A 1 6.89 -7.83 -22.02
N LEU A 2 6.99 -7.59 -20.70
CA LEU A 2 7.36 -8.60 -19.68
C LEU A 2 6.47 -9.86 -19.71
N PHE A 3 5.14 -9.72 -19.69
CA PHE A 3 4.21 -10.84 -19.74
C PHE A 3 4.45 -11.71 -20.99
N GLY A 4 4.62 -11.09 -22.17
CA GLY A 4 4.86 -11.82 -23.43
C GLY A 4 6.23 -12.52 -23.46
N GLU A 5 7.24 -11.96 -22.81
CA GLU A 5 8.56 -12.59 -22.67
C GLU A 5 8.46 -13.84 -21.78
N GLN A 6 7.82 -13.73 -20.62
CA GLN A 6 7.61 -14.86 -19.73
C GLN A 6 6.74 -15.97 -20.37
N LEU A 7 5.69 -15.56 -21.11
CA LEU A 7 4.84 -16.50 -21.83
C LEU A 7 5.64 -17.29 -22.90
N LYS A 8 6.52 -16.63 -23.64
CA LYS A 8 7.40 -17.28 -24.62
C LYS A 8 8.35 -18.28 -23.99
N LEU A 9 8.91 -17.99 -22.81
CA LEU A 9 9.78 -18.91 -22.08
C LEU A 9 9.07 -20.22 -21.72
N ARG A 10 7.73 -20.20 -21.63
CA ARG A 10 6.89 -21.40 -21.44
C ARG A 10 6.40 -22.05 -22.73
N GLY A 11 6.90 -21.61 -23.89
CA GLY A 11 6.47 -22.12 -25.19
C GLY A 11 5.13 -21.55 -25.66
N GLY A 12 4.56 -20.58 -24.96
CA GLY A 12 3.34 -19.89 -25.35
C GLY A 12 3.61 -18.75 -26.34
N GLN A 13 2.57 -18.31 -27.00
CA GLN A 13 2.60 -17.18 -27.92
C GLN A 13 1.59 -16.12 -27.52
N LEU A 14 2.07 -14.86 -27.51
CA LEU A 14 1.19 -13.72 -27.24
C LEU A 14 0.19 -13.56 -28.39
N LYS A 15 -1.11 -13.74 -28.10
CA LYS A 15 -2.19 -13.50 -29.05
C LYS A 15 -2.34 -11.99 -29.29
N PRO A 16 -2.63 -11.54 -30.52
CA PRO A 16 -2.95 -10.14 -30.78
C PRO A 16 -4.15 -9.69 -29.93
N LEU A 17 -3.98 -8.59 -29.20
CA LEU A 17 -5.02 -8.06 -28.35
C LEU A 17 -4.94 -6.52 -28.27
N ARG A 18 -6.04 -5.90 -27.89
CA ARG A 18 -6.12 -4.50 -27.54
C ARG A 18 -6.49 -4.39 -26.07
N LEU A 19 -5.65 -3.73 -25.29
CA LEU A 19 -5.95 -3.38 -23.89
C LEU A 19 -6.49 -1.96 -23.84
N THR A 20 -7.57 -1.77 -23.09
CA THR A 20 -8.10 -0.44 -22.75
C THR A 20 -8.07 -0.31 -21.22
N LEU A 21 -7.45 0.74 -20.72
CA LEU A 21 -7.42 1.06 -19.30
C LEU A 21 -8.39 2.22 -19.03
N GLU A 22 -9.42 1.96 -18.25
CA GLU A 22 -10.27 2.98 -17.67
C GLU A 22 -9.83 3.22 -16.23
N LYS A 23 -9.53 4.47 -15.88
CA LYS A 23 -8.90 4.80 -14.61
C LYS A 23 -9.65 5.96 -13.94
N ASN A 24 -10.38 5.62 -12.86
CA ASN A 24 -11.15 6.58 -12.08
C ASN A 24 -10.44 7.01 -10.78
N MET A 25 -9.27 6.41 -10.49
CA MET A 25 -8.47 6.75 -9.31
C MET A 25 -7.51 7.92 -9.62
N PRO A 26 -7.42 8.93 -8.76
CA PRO A 26 -6.49 10.05 -8.95
C PRO A 26 -5.03 9.57 -9.02
N ILE A 27 -4.25 10.19 -9.91
CA ILE A 27 -2.81 9.94 -10.03
C ILE A 27 -2.09 10.77 -8.97
N GLY A 28 -0.98 10.25 -8.40
CA GLY A 28 -0.21 10.96 -7.36
C GLY A 28 -0.98 11.14 -6.05
N SER A 29 -2.00 10.32 -5.82
CA SER A 29 -2.89 10.43 -4.65
C SER A 29 -2.40 9.70 -3.39
N GLY A 30 -1.38 8.86 -3.48
CA GLY A 30 -0.98 7.98 -2.37
C GLY A 30 -1.83 6.71 -2.21
N LEU A 31 -2.75 6.45 -3.16
CA LEU A 31 -3.65 5.29 -3.13
C LEU A 31 -3.17 4.11 -4.01
N GLY A 32 -1.91 4.11 -4.45
CA GLY A 32 -1.38 3.03 -5.27
C GLY A 32 -1.92 2.99 -6.71
N SER A 33 -2.24 4.15 -7.28
CA SER A 33 -2.83 4.27 -8.62
C SER A 33 -2.00 3.61 -9.73
N SER A 34 -0.65 3.66 -9.66
CA SER A 34 0.25 2.97 -10.58
C SER A 34 0.11 1.45 -10.43
N ALA A 35 0.21 0.96 -9.22
CA ALA A 35 0.08 -0.46 -8.89
C ALA A 35 -1.24 -1.06 -9.39
N CYS A 36 -2.36 -0.34 -9.21
CA CYS A 36 -3.67 -0.78 -9.71
C CYS A 36 -3.68 -0.99 -11.23
N SER A 37 -3.01 -0.13 -12.00
CA SER A 37 -2.90 -0.28 -13.46
C SER A 37 -2.09 -1.51 -13.85
N ILE A 38 -0.97 -1.77 -13.15
CA ILE A 38 -0.13 -2.94 -13.37
C ILE A 38 -0.90 -4.23 -13.06
N VAL A 39 -1.56 -4.26 -11.90
CA VAL A 39 -2.37 -5.41 -11.46
C VAL A 39 -3.47 -5.70 -12.47
N ALA A 40 -4.27 -4.71 -12.84
CA ALA A 40 -5.37 -4.86 -13.80
C ALA A 40 -4.87 -5.40 -15.15
N ALA A 41 -3.78 -4.85 -15.67
CA ALA A 41 -3.22 -5.27 -16.95
C ALA A 41 -2.70 -6.71 -16.92
N LEU A 42 -1.95 -7.09 -15.89
CA LEU A 42 -1.39 -8.45 -15.78
C LEU A 42 -2.46 -9.51 -15.52
N VAL A 43 -3.46 -9.21 -14.69
CA VAL A 43 -4.58 -10.12 -14.44
C VAL A 43 -5.40 -10.33 -15.71
N ALA A 44 -5.73 -9.25 -16.45
CA ALA A 44 -6.46 -9.33 -17.70
C ALA A 44 -5.68 -10.15 -18.77
N LEU A 45 -4.36 -9.92 -18.87
CA LEU A 45 -3.50 -10.69 -19.77
C LEU A 45 -3.47 -12.17 -19.38
N ASN A 46 -3.35 -12.48 -18.11
CA ASN A 46 -3.32 -13.86 -17.63
C ASN A 46 -4.63 -14.58 -17.95
N GLN A 47 -5.77 -13.96 -17.66
CA GLN A 47 -7.07 -14.52 -18.00
C GLN A 47 -7.27 -14.71 -19.51
N PHE A 48 -6.86 -13.72 -20.32
CA PHE A 48 -6.98 -13.80 -21.77
C PHE A 48 -6.16 -14.95 -22.39
N HIS A 49 -5.09 -15.37 -21.73
CA HIS A 49 -4.20 -16.47 -22.16
C HIS A 49 -4.45 -17.78 -21.37
N ASP A 50 -5.64 -17.98 -20.83
CA ASP A 50 -6.03 -19.20 -20.12
C ASP A 50 -5.19 -19.47 -18.84
N GLU A 51 -4.81 -18.41 -18.14
CA GLU A 51 -4.13 -18.41 -16.83
C GLU A 51 -2.79 -19.18 -16.80
N PRO A 52 -1.83 -18.90 -17.71
CA PRO A 52 -0.57 -19.63 -17.77
C PRO A 52 0.34 -19.38 -16.54
N PHE A 53 0.07 -18.36 -15.73
CA PHE A 53 0.86 -18.00 -14.57
C PHE A 53 0.06 -18.13 -13.28
N SER A 54 0.71 -18.65 -12.25
CA SER A 54 0.19 -18.72 -10.90
C SER A 54 0.10 -17.32 -10.26
N LYS A 55 -0.63 -17.22 -9.14
CA LYS A 55 -0.74 -15.96 -8.38
C LYS A 55 0.61 -15.39 -7.94
N MET A 56 1.55 -16.25 -7.54
CA MET A 56 2.87 -15.80 -7.11
C MET A 56 3.71 -15.26 -8.27
N GLU A 57 3.70 -15.94 -9.41
CA GLU A 57 4.42 -15.48 -10.60
C GLU A 57 3.87 -14.17 -11.14
N LEU A 58 2.55 -13.98 -11.07
CA LEU A 58 1.95 -12.67 -11.40
C LEU A 58 2.42 -11.60 -10.42
N LEU A 59 2.44 -11.89 -9.13
CA LEU A 59 2.89 -10.94 -8.12
C LEU A 59 4.38 -10.57 -8.31
N GLU A 60 5.23 -11.53 -8.65
CA GLU A 60 6.63 -11.27 -8.99
C GLU A 60 6.76 -10.34 -10.19
N MET A 61 6.01 -10.60 -11.27
CA MET A 61 5.97 -9.72 -12.44
C MET A 61 5.42 -8.31 -12.11
N MET A 62 4.43 -8.22 -11.21
CA MET A 62 3.89 -6.93 -10.75
C MET A 62 4.96 -6.11 -10.02
N GLY A 63 5.72 -6.73 -9.12
CA GLY A 63 6.83 -6.08 -8.42
C GLY A 63 7.96 -5.66 -9.36
N GLU A 64 8.29 -6.49 -10.36
CA GLU A 64 9.28 -6.13 -11.37
C GLU A 64 8.85 -4.92 -12.20
N LEU A 65 7.59 -4.85 -12.62
CA LEU A 65 7.06 -3.70 -13.35
C LEU A 65 7.03 -2.43 -12.52
N GLU A 66 6.66 -2.54 -11.23
CA GLU A 66 6.71 -1.41 -10.29
C GLU A 66 8.16 -0.93 -10.11
N GLY A 67 9.10 -1.86 -10.04
CA GLY A 67 10.54 -1.56 -9.98
C GLY A 67 11.07 -0.82 -11.21
N ARG A 68 10.56 -1.12 -12.40
CA ARG A 68 10.92 -0.39 -13.64
C ARG A 68 10.44 1.05 -13.63
N ILE A 69 9.37 1.38 -12.90
CA ILE A 69 8.81 2.73 -12.78
C ILE A 69 9.51 3.49 -11.66
N SER A 70 9.70 2.87 -10.49
CA SER A 70 10.15 3.52 -9.26
C SER A 70 11.66 3.40 -8.99
N GLY A 71 12.38 2.59 -9.78
CA GLY A 71 13.82 2.35 -9.66
C GLY A 71 14.23 1.24 -8.70
N SER A 72 13.29 0.63 -7.98
CA SER A 72 13.56 -0.52 -7.11
C SER A 72 12.34 -1.44 -7.03
N ILE A 73 12.57 -2.76 -6.97
CA ILE A 73 11.49 -3.73 -6.81
C ILE A 73 10.88 -3.58 -5.42
N HIS A 74 9.58 -3.39 -5.35
CA HIS A 74 8.81 -3.37 -4.12
C HIS A 74 7.37 -3.83 -4.36
N TYR A 75 6.74 -4.37 -3.31
CA TYR A 75 5.44 -5.04 -3.41
C TYR A 75 4.36 -4.40 -2.54
N ASP A 76 4.70 -3.37 -1.78
CA ASP A 76 3.87 -2.71 -0.78
C ASP A 76 2.53 -2.17 -1.31
N ASN A 77 2.46 -1.82 -2.61
CA ASN A 77 1.23 -1.41 -3.27
C ASN A 77 0.59 -2.52 -4.12
N VAL A 78 1.40 -3.27 -4.88
CA VAL A 78 0.86 -4.31 -5.78
C VAL A 78 0.31 -5.52 -5.01
N ALA A 79 0.95 -5.92 -3.90
CA ALA A 79 0.49 -7.07 -3.14
C ALA A 79 -0.91 -6.85 -2.52
N PRO A 80 -1.19 -5.77 -1.77
CA PRO A 80 -2.53 -5.55 -1.24
C PRO A 80 -3.57 -5.28 -2.33
N CYS A 81 -3.19 -4.63 -3.44
CA CYS A 81 -4.08 -4.43 -4.58
C CYS A 81 -4.50 -5.75 -5.22
N TYR A 82 -3.58 -6.70 -5.36
CA TYR A 82 -3.82 -7.98 -6.02
C TYR A 82 -4.44 -9.04 -5.10
N LEU A 83 -3.93 -9.15 -3.86
CA LEU A 83 -4.32 -10.22 -2.93
C LEU A 83 -5.43 -9.79 -1.98
N GLY A 84 -5.65 -8.49 -1.81
CA GLY A 84 -6.60 -7.92 -0.86
C GLY A 84 -6.16 -8.03 0.61
N GLY A 85 -6.90 -7.36 1.48
CA GLY A 85 -6.64 -7.33 2.91
C GLY A 85 -5.34 -6.64 3.30
N VAL A 86 -4.92 -6.81 4.55
CA VAL A 86 -3.66 -6.28 5.06
C VAL A 86 -2.53 -7.25 4.75
N GLN A 87 -1.54 -6.81 3.97
CA GLN A 87 -0.40 -7.61 3.55
C GLN A 87 0.85 -7.17 4.31
N PHE A 88 1.46 -8.08 5.03
CA PHE A 88 2.73 -7.88 5.71
C PHE A 88 3.88 -8.30 4.79
N MET A 89 4.74 -7.35 4.40
CA MET A 89 5.87 -7.62 3.52
C MET A 89 6.96 -8.39 4.27
N VAL A 90 7.22 -9.62 3.86
CA VAL A 90 8.25 -10.50 4.44
C VAL A 90 9.52 -10.47 3.59
N GLN A 91 9.38 -10.57 2.28
CA GLN A 91 10.46 -10.56 1.29
C GLN A 91 11.64 -11.47 1.64
N SER A 92 11.35 -12.66 2.15
CA SER A 92 12.34 -13.63 2.60
C SER A 92 11.89 -15.06 2.34
N LEU A 93 12.84 -15.97 2.11
CA LEU A 93 12.60 -17.41 1.96
C LEU A 93 11.55 -17.77 0.89
N GLY A 94 11.52 -17.03 -0.22
CA GLY A 94 10.55 -17.25 -1.31
C GLY A 94 9.14 -16.71 -1.01
N ASN A 95 8.94 -16.05 0.13
CA ASN A 95 7.68 -15.38 0.47
C ASN A 95 7.81 -13.88 0.24
N ILE A 96 6.92 -13.30 -0.55
CA ILE A 96 6.84 -11.85 -0.78
C ILE A 96 6.11 -11.18 0.39
N CYS A 97 4.94 -11.69 0.73
CA CYS A 97 4.10 -11.15 1.79
C CYS A 97 3.27 -12.25 2.48
N GLN A 98 2.72 -11.91 3.62
CA GLN A 98 1.75 -12.72 4.36
C GLN A 98 0.54 -11.88 4.72
N LYS A 99 -0.65 -12.46 4.56
CA LYS A 99 -1.89 -11.81 4.98
C LYS A 99 -1.97 -11.79 6.50
N LEU A 100 -2.14 -10.59 7.08
CA LEU A 100 -2.47 -10.46 8.49
C LEU A 100 -3.97 -10.63 8.73
N PRO A 101 -4.39 -11.29 9.82
CA PRO A 101 -5.76 -11.15 10.31
C PRO A 101 -6.01 -9.66 10.61
N PHE A 102 -7.23 -9.19 10.32
CA PHE A 102 -7.56 -7.80 10.52
C PHE A 102 -9.00 -7.64 11.02
N PHE A 103 -9.40 -6.44 11.37
CA PHE A 103 -10.68 -6.16 12.01
C PHE A 103 -11.74 -5.80 10.97
N ASP A 104 -12.68 -6.70 10.71
CA ASP A 104 -13.72 -6.53 9.68
C ASP A 104 -14.77 -5.47 10.05
N ASN A 105 -14.84 -5.09 11.32
CA ASN A 105 -15.73 -4.06 11.85
C ASN A 105 -15.17 -2.64 11.74
N TRP A 106 -13.95 -2.46 11.25
CA TRP A 106 -13.35 -1.15 11.08
C TRP A 106 -13.76 -0.50 9.75
N TYR A 107 -14.13 0.77 9.81
CA TYR A 107 -14.44 1.59 8.65
C TYR A 107 -13.24 2.44 8.27
N TRP A 108 -12.88 2.36 6.99
CA TRP A 108 -11.77 3.13 6.43
C TRP A 108 -12.31 4.36 5.73
N VAL A 109 -11.96 5.52 6.23
CA VAL A 109 -12.29 6.81 5.64
C VAL A 109 -11.07 7.34 4.91
N LEU A 110 -11.21 7.68 3.63
CA LEU A 110 -10.15 8.23 2.81
C LEU A 110 -10.49 9.66 2.41
N ALA A 111 -9.60 10.60 2.73
CA ALA A 111 -9.72 11.99 2.37
C ALA A 111 -8.60 12.38 1.38
N TYR A 112 -8.96 12.57 0.11
CA TYR A 112 -8.05 13.07 -0.90
C TYR A 112 -8.19 14.59 -1.00
N PRO A 113 -7.15 15.38 -0.69
CA PRO A 113 -7.24 16.85 -0.61
C PRO A 113 -7.22 17.55 -1.98
N GLY A 114 -7.20 16.81 -3.10
CA GLY A 114 -7.18 17.39 -4.44
C GLY A 114 -5.83 17.99 -4.85
N ILE A 115 -4.76 17.72 -4.11
CA ILE A 115 -3.39 18.10 -4.46
C ILE A 115 -2.60 16.88 -4.91
N GLU A 116 -1.52 17.09 -5.63
CA GLU A 116 -0.62 16.03 -6.07
C GLU A 116 0.71 16.12 -5.33
N VAL A 117 1.16 14.99 -4.77
CA VAL A 117 2.48 14.86 -4.15
C VAL A 117 3.23 13.75 -4.87
N SER A 118 4.36 14.07 -5.47
CA SER A 118 5.16 13.05 -6.14
C SER A 118 5.81 12.10 -5.14
N THR A 119 5.84 10.81 -5.47
CA THR A 119 6.54 9.80 -4.64
C THR A 119 8.03 10.13 -4.50
N ALA A 120 8.65 10.72 -5.52
CA ALA A 120 10.04 11.13 -5.48
C ALA A 120 10.27 12.25 -4.44
N GLU A 121 9.41 13.26 -4.40
CA GLU A 121 9.44 14.33 -3.41
C GLU A 121 9.21 13.81 -1.99
N ALA A 122 8.18 12.98 -1.81
CA ALA A 122 7.87 12.36 -0.53
C ALA A 122 8.95 11.38 -0.02
N ARG A 123 9.84 10.90 -0.89
CA ARG A 123 11.04 10.14 -0.52
C ARG A 123 12.23 11.05 -0.22
N ALA A 124 12.40 12.11 -1.00
CA ALA A 124 13.52 13.04 -0.87
C ALA A 124 13.53 13.80 0.47
N ILE A 125 12.35 14.04 1.06
CA ILE A 125 12.22 14.74 2.34
C ILE A 125 12.65 13.87 3.55
N LEU A 126 12.74 12.53 3.38
CA LEU A 126 13.11 11.64 4.46
C LEU A 126 14.60 11.77 4.82
N PRO A 127 14.98 11.72 6.11
CA PRO A 127 16.38 11.78 6.52
C PRO A 127 17.14 10.53 6.08
N LYS A 128 18.45 10.67 5.91
CA LYS A 128 19.34 9.55 5.56
C LYS A 128 19.61 8.59 6.74
N SER A 129 19.32 9.01 7.95
CA SER A 129 19.52 8.24 9.18
C SER A 129 18.48 8.62 10.22
N TYR A 130 18.18 7.70 11.13
CA TYR A 130 17.23 7.86 12.23
C TYR A 130 17.94 7.67 13.57
N THR A 131 17.38 8.25 14.61
CA THR A 131 17.91 8.05 15.96
C THR A 131 17.65 6.62 16.44
N ARG A 132 18.47 6.14 17.41
CA ARG A 132 18.20 4.85 18.07
C ARG A 132 16.77 4.79 18.65
N GLN A 133 16.30 5.90 19.19
CA GLN A 133 14.97 5.99 19.79
C GLN A 133 13.87 5.78 18.73
N ASP A 134 14.00 6.40 17.56
CA ASP A 134 13.02 6.25 16.47
C ASP A 134 12.98 4.80 15.95
N VAL A 135 14.14 4.17 15.80
CA VAL A 135 14.23 2.76 15.35
C VAL A 135 13.58 1.82 16.38
N ILE A 136 13.84 2.04 17.69
CA ILE A 136 13.22 1.26 18.76
C ILE A 136 11.69 1.49 18.77
N ALA A 137 11.23 2.73 18.65
CA ALA A 137 9.82 3.06 18.61
C ALA A 137 9.12 2.42 17.40
N HIS A 138 9.73 2.52 16.22
CA HIS A 138 9.23 1.85 15.01
C HIS A 138 9.09 0.34 15.20
N GLY A 139 10.12 -0.33 15.72
CA GLY A 139 10.08 -1.76 15.99
C GLY A 139 8.99 -2.17 16.99
N ARG A 140 8.76 -1.36 18.03
CA ARG A 140 7.66 -1.58 19.00
C ARG A 140 6.29 -1.40 18.35
N HIS A 141 6.10 -0.36 17.56
CA HIS A 141 4.84 -0.09 16.87
C HIS A 141 4.53 -1.21 15.87
N LEU A 142 5.47 -1.57 15.02
CA LEU A 142 5.28 -2.63 14.03
C LEU A 142 5.03 -3.98 14.71
N GLY A 143 5.88 -4.39 15.66
CA GLY A 143 5.72 -5.66 16.37
C GLY A 143 4.43 -5.72 17.19
N GLY A 144 4.08 -4.61 17.87
CA GLY A 144 2.84 -4.50 18.62
C GLY A 144 1.59 -4.55 17.72
N PHE A 145 1.64 -3.92 16.56
CA PHE A 145 0.54 -3.98 15.57
C PHE A 145 0.33 -5.41 15.05
N VAL A 146 1.40 -6.08 14.61
CA VAL A 146 1.32 -7.47 14.12
C VAL A 146 0.79 -8.40 15.22
N HIS A 147 1.31 -8.27 16.45
CA HIS A 147 0.82 -9.04 17.60
C HIS A 147 -0.66 -8.79 17.84
N ALA A 148 -1.10 -7.53 17.87
CA ALA A 148 -2.48 -7.14 18.11
C ALA A 148 -3.44 -7.69 17.04
N CYS A 149 -3.03 -7.70 15.78
CA CYS A 149 -3.80 -8.32 14.68
C CYS A 149 -4.00 -9.83 14.94
N HIS A 150 -2.93 -10.56 15.28
CA HIS A 150 -3.00 -12.01 15.53
C HIS A 150 -3.75 -12.39 16.82
N THR A 151 -3.81 -11.49 17.79
CA THR A 151 -4.48 -11.71 19.08
C THR A 151 -5.83 -11.00 19.17
N HIS A 152 -6.31 -10.40 18.07
CA HIS A 152 -7.59 -9.68 17.97
C HIS A 152 -7.76 -8.58 19.02
N GLN A 153 -6.69 -7.82 19.32
CA GLN A 153 -6.69 -6.71 20.27
C GLN A 153 -6.85 -5.38 19.52
N GLU A 154 -8.09 -4.98 19.20
CA GLU A 154 -8.39 -3.78 18.39
C GLU A 154 -7.77 -2.50 18.95
N ASN A 155 -7.95 -2.23 20.25
CA ASN A 155 -7.42 -1.02 20.89
C ASN A 155 -5.89 -0.97 20.81
N LEU A 156 -5.22 -2.12 21.00
CA LEU A 156 -3.77 -2.20 20.89
C LEU A 156 -3.33 -1.95 19.44
N ALA A 157 -4.01 -2.57 18.47
CA ALA A 157 -3.69 -2.35 17.05
C ALA A 157 -3.81 -0.87 16.67
N ALA A 158 -4.89 -0.20 17.08
CA ALA A 158 -5.08 1.23 16.84
C ALA A 158 -3.98 2.09 17.47
N ILE A 159 -3.60 1.82 18.74
CA ILE A 159 -2.53 2.55 19.43
C ILE A 159 -1.17 2.32 18.76
N MET A 160 -0.92 1.12 18.22
CA MET A 160 0.34 0.75 17.56
C MET A 160 0.42 1.23 16.11
N MET A 161 -0.67 1.67 15.51
CA MET A 161 -0.69 2.20 14.14
C MET A 161 -0.14 3.63 14.10
N LYS A 162 1.17 3.75 14.31
CA LYS A 162 1.92 5.01 14.34
C LYS A 162 3.15 4.91 13.44
N ASP A 163 3.24 5.81 12.48
CA ASP A 163 4.44 5.99 11.69
C ASP A 163 5.33 7.07 12.33
N VAL A 164 6.46 6.65 12.88
CA VAL A 164 7.49 7.53 13.46
C VAL A 164 8.67 7.75 12.51
N ILE A 165 8.64 7.12 11.34
CA ILE A 165 9.73 7.12 10.37
C ILE A 165 9.46 8.10 9.23
N ALA A 166 8.28 8.10 8.64
CA ALA A 166 7.98 8.91 7.46
C ALA A 166 6.99 10.04 7.75
N GLU A 167 5.93 9.78 8.50
CA GLU A 167 4.86 10.75 8.77
C GLU A 167 5.37 12.09 9.33
N PRO A 168 6.30 12.13 10.34
CA PRO A 168 6.77 13.40 10.90
C PRO A 168 7.44 14.34 9.90
N TYR A 169 7.95 13.79 8.81
CA TYR A 169 8.58 14.58 7.73
C TYR A 169 7.57 14.92 6.64
N ARG A 170 6.68 13.97 6.30
CA ARG A 170 5.70 14.13 5.22
C ARG A 170 4.53 15.04 5.57
N GLU A 171 4.22 15.25 6.84
CA GLU A 171 3.15 16.16 7.26
C GLU A 171 3.34 17.58 6.72
N SER A 172 4.58 18.03 6.51
CA SER A 172 4.89 19.32 5.91
C SER A 172 4.46 19.44 4.44
N LEU A 173 4.23 18.33 3.75
CA LEU A 173 3.75 18.29 2.36
C LEU A 173 2.21 18.33 2.28
N LEU A 174 1.52 18.18 3.42
CA LEU A 174 0.06 18.12 3.49
C LEU A 174 -0.49 19.33 4.26
N PRO A 175 -1.16 20.25 3.58
CA PRO A 175 -1.78 21.39 4.26
C PRO A 175 -2.76 20.93 5.36
N ASN A 176 -2.66 21.54 6.54
CA ASN A 176 -3.53 21.31 7.69
C ASN A 176 -3.59 19.86 8.20
N TYR A 177 -2.54 19.04 7.92
CA TYR A 177 -2.55 17.65 8.35
C TYR A 177 -2.69 17.47 9.86
N ALA A 178 -1.98 18.27 10.65
CA ALA A 178 -2.04 18.23 12.11
C ALA A 178 -3.44 18.53 12.65
N GLU A 179 -4.11 19.55 12.08
CA GLU A 179 -5.49 19.90 12.46
C GLU A 179 -6.47 18.79 12.09
N VAL A 180 -6.35 18.21 10.89
CA VAL A 180 -7.18 17.07 10.44
C VAL A 180 -6.98 15.88 11.38
N LYS A 181 -5.74 15.53 11.70
CA LYS A 181 -5.42 14.42 12.60
C LYS A 181 -5.96 14.64 14.01
N GLN A 182 -5.93 15.88 14.51
CA GLN A 182 -6.52 16.20 15.80
C GLN A 182 -8.06 16.13 15.74
N ALA A 183 -8.67 16.73 14.72
CA ALA A 183 -10.13 16.73 14.56
C ALA A 183 -10.72 15.31 14.44
N THR A 184 -10.09 14.43 13.65
CA THR A 184 -10.53 13.03 13.53
C THR A 184 -10.42 12.28 14.86
N ARG A 185 -9.37 12.53 15.64
CA ARG A 185 -9.24 11.98 17.00
C ARG A 185 -10.35 12.46 17.93
N ASP A 186 -10.67 13.76 17.90
CA ASP A 186 -11.71 14.35 18.75
C ASP A 186 -13.11 13.83 18.38
N LEU A 187 -13.30 13.42 17.11
CA LEU A 187 -14.50 12.76 16.63
C LEU A 187 -14.55 11.25 16.95
N GLY A 188 -13.48 10.67 17.51
CA GLY A 188 -13.45 9.28 17.94
C GLY A 188 -12.78 8.31 16.95
N ALA A 189 -12.06 8.81 15.95
CA ALA A 189 -11.27 7.94 15.08
C ALA A 189 -10.21 7.16 15.87
N LEU A 190 -10.07 5.88 15.59
CA LEU A 190 -9.12 4.98 16.23
C LEU A 190 -7.67 5.28 15.84
N ALA A 191 -7.45 5.61 14.57
CA ALA A 191 -6.17 5.99 14.03
C ALA A 191 -6.35 6.90 12.81
N THR A 192 -5.37 7.79 12.58
CA THR A 192 -5.31 8.64 11.38
C THR A 192 -3.87 8.73 10.92
N GLY A 193 -3.64 8.63 9.63
CA GLY A 193 -2.30 8.66 9.04
C GLY A 193 -2.31 9.01 7.56
N ILE A 194 -1.12 9.02 6.98
CA ILE A 194 -0.90 9.31 5.56
C ILE A 194 -0.93 8.00 4.77
N SER A 195 -1.72 7.94 3.69
CA SER A 195 -1.75 6.79 2.80
C SER A 195 -0.55 6.79 1.86
N GLY A 196 0.32 5.79 1.99
CA GLY A 196 1.52 5.67 1.17
C GLY A 196 2.43 6.90 1.28
N SER A 197 2.72 7.54 0.16
CA SER A 197 3.50 8.79 0.11
C SER A 197 2.66 10.06 0.33
N GLY A 198 1.36 9.92 0.50
CA GLY A 198 0.40 11.01 0.49
C GLY A 198 -0.05 11.37 -0.94
N PRO A 199 -0.89 12.40 -1.10
CA PRO A 199 -1.45 13.26 -0.06
C PRO A 199 -2.74 12.75 0.61
N THR A 200 -3.28 11.61 0.19
CA THR A 200 -4.47 11.04 0.83
C THR A 200 -4.21 10.77 2.31
N ILE A 201 -5.12 11.21 3.15
CA ILE A 201 -5.17 10.90 4.57
C ILE A 201 -6.17 9.75 4.75
N PHE A 202 -5.83 8.76 5.56
CA PHE A 202 -6.79 7.76 6.01
C PHE A 202 -7.14 7.97 7.47
N SER A 203 -8.36 7.63 7.84
CA SER A 203 -8.78 7.48 9.22
C SER A 203 -9.51 6.15 9.39
N ILE A 204 -9.45 5.60 10.59
CA ILE A 204 -10.16 4.37 10.95
C ILE A 204 -11.21 4.73 11.98
N ALA A 205 -12.46 4.44 11.66
CA ALA A 205 -13.60 4.62 12.59
C ALA A 205 -14.06 3.25 13.11
N PRO A 206 -14.43 3.14 14.40
CA PRO A 206 -14.94 1.91 15.00
C PRO A 206 -16.35 1.55 14.54
N ASP A 207 -17.09 2.51 14.03
CA ASP A 207 -18.45 2.34 13.53
C ASP A 207 -18.79 3.40 12.46
N LEU A 208 -19.96 3.23 11.83
CA LEU A 208 -20.42 4.08 10.73
C LEU A 208 -20.82 5.50 11.18
N HIS A 209 -21.11 5.74 12.47
CA HIS A 209 -21.48 7.07 12.95
C HIS A 209 -20.26 7.97 13.07
N ILE A 210 -19.09 7.39 13.30
CA ILE A 210 -17.80 8.10 13.39
C ILE A 210 -17.14 8.23 12.01
N ALA A 211 -17.45 7.33 11.09
CA ALA A 211 -16.95 7.37 9.73
C ALA A 211 -17.63 8.47 8.90
#